data_d7faa464e8cc8f478ecdff8086c39b5a
#
_entry.id   d7faa464e8cc8f478ecdff8086c39b5a
#
_cell.length_a   1.000
_cell.length_b   1.000
_cell.length_c   1.000
_cell.angle_alpha   90.00
_cell.angle_beta   90.00
_cell.angle_gamma   90.00
#
_symmetry.space_group_name_H-M   'P 1'
#
loop_
_entity.id
_entity.type
_entity.pdbx_description
1 polymer ?
#
loop_
_entity_poly.entity_id
_entity_poly.type
_entity_poly.pdbx_seq_one_letter_code
_entity_poly.pdbx_strand_id
1 'polypeptide(L)'
;GFGSAAKYIASSIREIAYDTYIYDLESVNIIEIMGRDAGWLTAASVLARNEFSLAPHLIYLPEVAFDKEQFITDLKEMVKKYKNVIVAVSEGIRDKDGNYISATDAAADKFGHAQLSGAGKTLEYLVKEKLGIKVRSVEVNVLQRCAGHMASMTDLTESFLSGKHAVVLAKNGESAQMVSLHRLSNAPYTYELSNTPVSEVANQAKEVPVSWITPDHHDVTAEMIAYLKPLVAGEVPTDYADGIADYLDVSHLTKVYGK
;
A
#
# COMPACT_ATOMS: atom_id res chain seq x y z
N GLY A 1 -4.78 -1.46 10.71
CA GLY A 1 -4.23 -0.33 9.93
C GLY A 1 -4.08 -0.61 8.43
N PHE A 2 -3.87 -1.89 8.04
CA PHE A 2 -3.62 -2.25 6.65
C PHE A 2 -4.85 -1.99 5.74
N GLY A 3 -6.04 -2.44 6.15
CA GLY A 3 -7.26 -2.28 5.34
C GLY A 3 -7.62 -0.81 5.09
N SER A 4 -7.46 0.04 6.10
CA SER A 4 -7.67 1.49 5.98
C SER A 4 -6.65 2.14 5.04
N ALA A 5 -5.36 1.80 5.17
CA ALA A 5 -4.33 2.29 4.27
C ALA A 5 -4.57 1.84 2.82
N ALA A 6 -4.94 0.58 2.61
CA ALA A 6 -5.30 0.04 1.30
C ALA A 6 -6.51 0.77 0.67
N LYS A 7 -7.54 1.06 1.47
CA LYS A 7 -8.71 1.84 1.06
C LYS A 7 -8.31 3.25 0.62
N TYR A 8 -7.45 3.92 1.40
CA TYR A 8 -6.93 5.24 1.07
C TYR A 8 -6.16 5.24 -0.26
N ILE A 9 -5.24 4.29 -0.46
CA ILE A 9 -4.46 4.16 -1.69
C ILE A 9 -5.37 3.96 -2.90
N ALA A 10 -6.30 3.00 -2.82
CA ALA A 10 -7.22 2.73 -3.92
C ALA A 10 -8.10 3.94 -4.26
N SER A 11 -8.59 4.66 -3.26
CA SER A 11 -9.40 5.88 -3.45
C SER A 11 -8.56 6.99 -4.08
N SER A 12 -7.36 7.28 -3.55
CA SER A 12 -6.48 8.32 -4.07
C SER A 12 -6.07 8.07 -5.53
N ILE A 13 -5.77 6.81 -5.88
CA ILE A 13 -5.43 6.45 -7.26
C ILE A 13 -6.62 6.68 -8.20
N ARG A 14 -7.83 6.35 -7.76
CA ARG A 14 -9.06 6.60 -8.54
C ARG A 14 -9.29 8.10 -8.75
N GLU A 15 -9.10 8.92 -7.72
CA GLU A 15 -9.21 10.38 -7.79
C GLU A 15 -8.16 10.97 -8.74
N ILE A 16 -6.89 10.54 -8.64
CA ILE A 16 -5.81 10.95 -9.53
C ILE A 16 -6.11 10.54 -10.99
N ALA A 17 -6.67 9.35 -11.20
CA ALA A 17 -7.05 8.91 -12.54
C ALA A 17 -8.12 9.81 -13.15
N TYR A 18 -9.15 10.17 -12.40
CA TYR A 18 -10.22 11.06 -12.88
C TYR A 18 -9.72 12.49 -13.14
N ASP A 19 -8.85 13.04 -12.28
CA ASP A 19 -8.18 14.31 -12.55
C ASP A 19 -7.36 14.24 -13.85
N THR A 20 -6.64 13.14 -14.04
CA THR A 20 -5.78 12.96 -15.21
C THR A 20 -6.57 12.87 -16.52
N TYR A 21 -7.73 12.20 -16.51
CA TYR A 21 -8.56 12.00 -17.72
C TYR A 21 -9.20 13.28 -18.28
N ILE A 22 -9.20 14.36 -17.52
CA ILE A 22 -9.69 15.67 -17.99
C ILE A 22 -8.78 16.24 -19.09
N TYR A 23 -7.49 15.89 -19.06
CA TYR A 23 -6.51 16.46 -19.98
C TYR A 23 -6.42 15.68 -21.30
N ASP A 24 -6.58 16.40 -22.42
CA ASP A 24 -6.49 15.84 -23.76
C ASP A 24 -5.03 15.75 -24.27
N LEU A 25 -4.15 15.11 -23.48
CA LEU A 25 -2.75 14.92 -23.83
C LEU A 25 -2.23 13.60 -23.25
N GLU A 26 -1.22 13.01 -23.91
CA GLU A 26 -0.52 11.84 -23.40
C GLU A 26 0.21 12.18 -22.10
N SER A 27 -0.05 11.39 -21.07
CA SER A 27 0.60 11.59 -19.78
C SER A 27 0.75 10.31 -18.98
N VAL A 28 1.73 10.31 -18.08
CA VAL A 28 1.98 9.24 -17.11
C VAL A 28 1.97 9.83 -15.70
N ASN A 29 1.26 9.19 -14.78
CA ASN A 29 1.36 9.46 -13.36
C ASN A 29 1.90 8.21 -12.65
N ILE A 30 3.00 8.36 -11.93
CA ILE A 30 3.66 7.29 -11.18
C ILE A 30 3.37 7.53 -9.71
N ILE A 31 2.66 6.60 -9.08
CA ILE A 31 2.25 6.70 -7.68
C ILE A 31 3.15 5.78 -6.86
N GLU A 32 4.04 6.37 -6.06
CA GLU A 32 4.92 5.66 -5.14
C GLU A 32 4.21 5.39 -3.84
N ILE A 33 4.22 4.11 -3.41
CA ILE A 33 3.48 3.60 -2.26
C ILE A 33 4.47 3.00 -1.27
N MET A 34 4.36 3.39 0.01
CA MET A 34 5.15 2.81 1.09
C MET A 34 4.82 1.34 1.29
N GLY A 35 5.83 0.55 1.62
CA GLY A 35 5.68 -0.87 1.94
C GLY A 35 7.03 -1.54 2.17
N ARG A 36 8.13 -0.81 1.99
CA ARG A 36 9.50 -1.33 2.05
C ARG A 36 9.65 -2.56 1.15
N ASP A 37 10.01 -3.70 1.72
CA ASP A 37 10.30 -4.95 1.02
C ASP A 37 9.05 -5.83 0.80
N ALA A 38 7.85 -5.34 1.16
CA ALA A 38 6.60 -6.09 1.00
C ALA A 38 5.54 -5.25 0.25
N GLY A 39 5.10 -5.74 -0.88
CA GLY A 39 4.26 -5.03 -1.85
C GLY A 39 2.75 -5.03 -1.57
N TRP A 40 2.28 -5.44 -0.39
CA TRP A 40 0.86 -5.57 -0.09
C TRP A 40 0.04 -4.30 -0.32
N LEU A 41 0.54 -3.14 0.10
CA LEU A 41 -0.15 -1.86 -0.09
C LEU A 41 -0.12 -1.41 -1.55
N THR A 42 0.99 -1.65 -2.25
CA THR A 42 1.09 -1.39 -3.69
C THR A 42 0.15 -2.29 -4.48
N ALA A 43 0.08 -3.59 -4.13
CA ALA A 43 -0.90 -4.52 -4.70
C ALA A 43 -2.34 -4.07 -4.48
N ALA A 44 -2.65 -3.49 -3.31
CA ALA A 44 -4.00 -3.00 -3.00
C ALA A 44 -4.47 -1.86 -3.93
N SER A 45 -3.56 -1.20 -4.64
CA SER A 45 -3.89 -0.22 -5.67
C SER A 45 -4.82 -0.77 -6.77
N VAL A 46 -4.78 -2.07 -7.03
CA VAL A 46 -5.67 -2.76 -8.00
C VAL A 46 -7.16 -2.53 -7.68
N LEU A 47 -7.51 -2.32 -6.41
CA LEU A 47 -8.88 -2.07 -5.98
C LEU A 47 -9.42 -0.70 -6.44
N ALA A 48 -8.57 0.18 -6.97
CA ALA A 48 -9.00 1.42 -7.62
C ALA A 48 -9.79 1.17 -8.91
N ARG A 49 -9.54 0.05 -9.59
CA ARG A 49 -10.17 -0.31 -10.86
C ARG A 49 -11.69 -0.49 -10.72
N ASN A 50 -12.42 -0.02 -11.71
CA ASN A 50 -13.86 -0.17 -11.81
C ASN A 50 -14.30 -0.22 -13.28
N GLU A 51 -15.61 -0.19 -13.54
CA GLU A 51 -16.18 -0.20 -14.89
C GLU A 51 -15.81 1.03 -15.74
N PHE A 52 -15.40 2.14 -15.12
CA PHE A 52 -15.06 3.40 -15.79
C PHE A 52 -13.55 3.65 -15.92
N SER A 53 -12.74 2.95 -15.14
CA SER A 53 -11.29 3.16 -15.10
C SER A 53 -10.53 1.87 -14.79
N LEU A 54 -9.54 1.57 -15.60
CA LEU A 54 -8.59 0.46 -15.40
C LEU A 54 -7.32 0.90 -14.67
N ALA A 55 -7.27 2.14 -14.16
CA ALA A 55 -6.14 2.61 -13.37
C ALA A 55 -6.08 1.94 -11.98
N PRO A 56 -4.88 1.56 -11.52
CA PRO A 56 -3.58 1.68 -12.18
C PRO A 56 -3.45 0.66 -13.32
N HIS A 57 -2.80 1.07 -14.42
CA HIS A 57 -2.60 0.22 -15.59
C HIS A 57 -1.42 -0.73 -15.42
N LEU A 58 -0.44 -0.34 -14.61
CA LEU A 58 0.74 -1.11 -14.26
C LEU A 58 0.95 -1.05 -12.74
N ILE A 59 1.34 -2.19 -12.14
CA ILE A 59 1.60 -2.33 -10.70
C ILE A 59 2.92 -3.08 -10.53
N TYR A 60 3.94 -2.44 -9.96
CA TYR A 60 5.25 -3.03 -9.72
C TYR A 60 5.50 -3.25 -8.23
N LEU A 61 5.76 -4.50 -7.87
CA LEU A 61 5.95 -4.96 -6.49
C LEU A 61 7.43 -5.25 -6.21
N PRO A 62 7.88 -5.15 -4.95
CA PRO A 62 9.29 -5.37 -4.59
C PRO A 62 9.70 -6.85 -4.59
N GLU A 63 8.74 -7.77 -4.60
CA GLU A 63 8.96 -9.23 -4.56
C GLU A 63 9.53 -9.80 -5.86
N VAL A 64 9.53 -9.02 -6.93
CA VAL A 64 10.10 -9.39 -8.23
C VAL A 64 11.10 -8.34 -8.68
N ALA A 65 12.18 -8.78 -9.34
CA ALA A 65 13.20 -7.86 -9.82
C ALA A 65 12.62 -6.88 -10.85
N PHE A 66 12.90 -5.60 -10.65
CA PHE A 66 12.46 -4.52 -11.52
C PHE A 66 13.48 -4.28 -12.64
N ASP A 67 13.02 -4.35 -13.90
CA ASP A 67 13.82 -4.03 -15.06
C ASP A 67 13.39 -2.69 -15.68
N LYS A 68 14.31 -1.72 -15.74
CA LYS A 68 14.04 -0.38 -16.26
C LYS A 68 13.72 -0.36 -17.76
N GLU A 69 14.35 -1.23 -18.55
CA GLU A 69 14.11 -1.28 -20.00
C GLU A 69 12.77 -1.98 -20.30
N GLN A 70 12.45 -3.03 -19.54
CA GLN A 70 11.13 -3.67 -19.63
C GLN A 70 10.02 -2.70 -19.20
N PHE A 71 10.22 -1.96 -18.10
CA PHE A 71 9.28 -0.91 -17.67
C PHE A 71 8.97 0.11 -18.78
N ILE A 72 10.00 0.58 -19.49
CA ILE A 72 9.81 1.52 -20.60
C ILE A 72 9.06 0.84 -21.76
N THR A 73 9.28 -0.44 -21.98
CA THR A 73 8.58 -1.22 -23.02
C THR A 73 7.10 -1.38 -22.68
N ASP A 74 6.78 -1.81 -21.45
CA ASP A 74 5.41 -1.94 -20.92
C ASP A 74 4.67 -0.60 -20.99
N LEU A 75 5.36 0.47 -20.58
CA LEU A 75 4.78 1.81 -20.58
C LEU A 75 4.46 2.31 -22.00
N LYS A 76 5.33 2.04 -22.99
CA LYS A 76 5.06 2.36 -24.41
C LYS A 76 3.81 1.65 -24.93
N GLU A 77 3.62 0.41 -24.54
CA GLU A 77 2.43 -0.36 -24.93
C GLU A 77 1.15 0.23 -24.26
N MET A 78 1.25 0.59 -22.98
CA MET A 78 0.13 1.20 -22.27
C MET A 78 -0.23 2.58 -22.83
N VAL A 79 0.75 3.43 -23.14
CA VAL A 79 0.49 4.77 -23.70
C VAL A 79 -0.15 4.67 -25.10
N LYS A 80 0.18 3.68 -25.92
CA LYS A 80 -0.50 3.43 -27.19
C LYS A 80 -1.97 3.05 -27.01
N LYS A 81 -2.29 2.37 -25.92
CA LYS A 81 -3.64 1.85 -25.64
C LYS A 81 -4.48 2.84 -24.86
N TYR A 82 -3.85 3.55 -23.93
CA TYR A 82 -4.48 4.50 -23.01
C TYR A 82 -3.75 5.83 -23.09
N LYS A 83 -4.46 6.90 -23.38
CA LYS A 83 -3.87 8.25 -23.49
C LYS A 83 -3.20 8.71 -22.19
N ASN A 84 -3.80 8.33 -21.06
CA ASN A 84 -3.31 8.65 -19.73
C ASN A 84 -3.03 7.34 -18.99
N VAL A 85 -1.81 7.15 -18.54
CA VAL A 85 -1.36 5.94 -17.86
C VAL A 85 -1.07 6.23 -16.38
N ILE A 86 -1.63 5.43 -15.49
CA ILE A 86 -1.34 5.46 -14.06
C ILE A 86 -0.53 4.21 -13.72
N VAL A 87 0.60 4.41 -13.06
CA VAL A 87 1.49 3.36 -12.59
C VAL A 87 1.53 3.38 -11.07
N ALA A 88 1.31 2.26 -10.43
CA ALA A 88 1.57 2.08 -9.00
C ALA A 88 2.91 1.39 -8.82
N VAL A 89 3.75 1.91 -7.97
CA VAL A 89 5.08 1.35 -7.72
C VAL A 89 5.40 1.34 -6.23
N SER A 90 5.98 0.24 -5.74
CA SER A 90 6.49 0.21 -4.37
C SER A 90 7.78 1.02 -4.24
N GLU A 91 7.93 1.73 -3.11
CA GLU A 91 9.20 2.40 -2.76
C GLU A 91 10.39 1.43 -2.70
N GLY A 92 10.11 0.14 -2.42
CA GLY A 92 11.09 -0.91 -2.20
C GLY A 92 11.49 -1.72 -3.44
N ILE A 93 11.09 -1.31 -4.65
CA ILE A 93 11.50 -2.03 -5.87
C ILE A 93 13.02 -2.05 -6.03
N ARG A 94 13.54 -3.21 -6.48
CA ARG A 94 14.97 -3.45 -6.64
C ARG A 94 15.27 -4.02 -8.03
N ASP A 95 16.47 -3.73 -8.52
CA ASP A 95 16.99 -4.37 -9.72
C ASP A 95 17.37 -5.85 -9.47
N LYS A 96 17.78 -6.54 -10.53
CA LYS A 96 18.22 -7.95 -10.46
C LYS A 96 19.42 -8.19 -9.56
N ASP A 97 20.19 -7.15 -9.26
CA ASP A 97 21.40 -7.21 -8.41
C ASP A 97 21.06 -6.87 -6.94
N GLY A 98 19.78 -6.62 -6.64
CA GLY A 98 19.26 -6.32 -5.31
C GLY A 98 19.39 -4.85 -4.90
N ASN A 99 19.79 -3.95 -5.80
CA ASN A 99 19.91 -2.53 -5.49
C ASN A 99 18.54 -1.84 -5.61
N TYR A 100 18.21 -0.97 -4.66
CA TYR A 100 17.00 -0.17 -4.74
C TYR A 100 17.01 0.76 -5.95
N ILE A 101 15.85 0.91 -6.58
CA ILE A 101 15.65 1.86 -7.69
C ILE A 101 15.57 3.32 -7.19
N SER A 102 15.30 3.51 -5.90
CA SER A 102 15.30 4.84 -5.28
C SER A 102 16.67 5.54 -5.41
N ALA A 103 16.64 6.87 -5.60
CA ALA A 103 17.84 7.67 -5.88
C ALA A 103 18.67 8.04 -4.64
N THR A 104 18.26 7.64 -3.44
CA THR A 104 18.87 8.13 -2.21
C THR A 104 19.74 7.08 -1.52
N ASP A 105 21.02 7.40 -1.33
CA ASP A 105 21.90 6.80 -0.31
C ASP A 105 21.41 7.21 1.10
N ALA A 106 20.18 6.79 1.43
CA ALA A 106 19.55 7.21 2.67
C ALA A 106 20.17 6.46 3.85
N ALA A 107 20.53 7.21 4.89
CA ALA A 107 20.97 6.65 6.17
C ALA A 107 19.90 5.70 6.73
N ALA A 108 20.32 4.57 7.27
CA ALA A 108 19.44 3.63 7.95
C ALA A 108 18.76 4.29 9.16
N ASP A 109 17.52 3.91 9.45
CA ASP A 109 16.81 4.30 10.66
C ASP A 109 17.45 3.66 11.91
N LYS A 110 16.97 4.01 13.11
CA LYS A 110 17.48 3.47 14.37
C LYS A 110 17.38 1.95 14.50
N PHE A 111 16.63 1.30 13.63
CA PHE A 111 16.44 -0.15 13.58
C PHE A 111 17.23 -0.82 12.45
N GLY A 112 18.07 -0.05 11.72
CA GLY A 112 18.90 -0.56 10.64
C GLY A 112 18.19 -0.67 9.28
N HIS A 113 16.99 -0.11 9.13
CA HIS A 113 16.27 -0.11 7.87
C HIS A 113 16.60 1.13 7.04
N ALA A 114 16.86 0.94 5.74
CA ALA A 114 17.03 2.05 4.82
C ALA A 114 15.77 2.94 4.78
N GLN A 115 15.96 4.24 4.77
CA GLN A 115 14.86 5.17 4.47
C GLN A 115 14.68 5.19 2.97
N LEU A 116 13.62 4.54 2.49
CA LEU A 116 13.30 4.44 1.07
C LEU A 116 12.40 5.59 0.67
N SER A 117 12.74 6.28 -0.40
CA SER A 117 11.88 7.22 -1.11
C SER A 117 12.53 7.61 -2.45
N GLY A 118 11.72 8.09 -3.40
CA GLY A 118 12.20 8.59 -4.67
C GLY A 118 12.30 7.55 -5.78
N ALA A 119 11.79 6.33 -5.62
CA ALA A 119 11.64 5.37 -6.70
C ALA A 119 10.76 5.96 -7.82
N GLY A 120 9.60 6.52 -7.46
CA GLY A 120 8.71 7.21 -8.39
C GLY A 120 9.40 8.37 -9.10
N LYS A 121 10.22 9.15 -8.39
CA LYS A 121 10.97 10.27 -8.97
C LYS A 121 12.05 9.82 -9.93
N THR A 122 12.74 8.75 -9.60
CA THR A 122 13.74 8.13 -10.49
C THR A 122 13.09 7.67 -11.79
N LEU A 123 11.93 7.00 -11.70
CA LEU A 123 11.17 6.56 -12.86
C LEU A 123 10.59 7.73 -13.66
N GLU A 124 10.16 8.82 -13.01
CA GLU A 124 9.73 10.05 -13.67
C GLU A 124 10.82 10.60 -14.62
N TYR A 125 12.06 10.70 -14.11
CA TYR A 125 13.18 11.14 -14.94
C TYR A 125 13.46 10.19 -16.08
N LEU A 126 13.43 8.89 -15.83
CA LEU A 126 13.63 7.86 -16.84
C LEU A 126 12.58 7.96 -17.95
N VAL A 127 11.29 8.10 -17.61
CA VAL A 127 10.21 8.25 -18.58
C VAL A 127 10.38 9.53 -19.41
N LYS A 128 10.70 10.64 -18.73
CA LYS A 128 10.94 11.91 -19.42
C LYS A 128 12.09 11.83 -20.43
N GLU A 129 13.19 11.17 -20.04
CA GLU A 129 14.36 10.97 -20.89
C GLU A 129 14.05 10.06 -22.09
N LYS A 130 13.41 8.91 -21.85
CA LYS A 130 13.22 7.86 -22.86
C LYS A 130 12.02 8.08 -23.77
N LEU A 131 10.97 8.74 -23.29
CA LEU A 131 9.70 8.89 -24.03
C LEU A 131 9.36 10.34 -24.38
N GLY A 132 9.89 11.32 -23.64
CA GLY A 132 9.61 12.74 -23.89
C GLY A 132 8.16 13.17 -23.64
N ILE A 133 7.34 12.33 -23.01
CA ILE A 133 5.93 12.60 -22.69
C ILE A 133 5.80 13.28 -21.33
N LYS A 134 4.63 13.89 -21.07
CA LYS A 134 4.34 14.48 -19.76
C LYS A 134 4.28 13.38 -18.70
N VAL A 135 5.06 13.54 -17.65
CA VAL A 135 5.10 12.58 -16.53
C VAL A 135 5.14 13.32 -15.21
N ARG A 136 4.51 12.74 -14.19
CA ARG A 136 4.55 13.17 -12.78
C ARG A 136 4.75 11.96 -11.89
N SER A 137 5.44 12.16 -10.78
CA SER A 137 5.44 11.21 -9.67
C SER A 137 4.75 11.83 -8.45
N VAL A 138 4.05 10.99 -7.71
CA VAL A 138 3.38 11.32 -6.45
C VAL A 138 3.80 10.28 -5.42
N GLU A 139 4.43 10.72 -4.34
CA GLU A 139 4.72 9.88 -3.19
C GLU A 139 3.55 9.97 -2.21
N VAL A 140 2.86 8.85 -1.96
CA VAL A 140 1.76 8.80 -0.99
C VAL A 140 2.28 8.97 0.43
N ASN A 141 3.44 8.39 0.71
CA ASN A 141 4.19 8.53 1.95
C ASN A 141 3.30 8.37 3.20
N VAL A 142 3.49 9.21 4.23
CA VAL A 142 2.77 9.10 5.51
C VAL A 142 1.26 9.25 5.39
N LEU A 143 0.74 9.89 4.34
CA LEU A 143 -0.68 10.09 4.13
C LEU A 143 -1.46 8.77 4.14
N GLN A 144 -0.90 7.71 3.56
CA GLN A 144 -1.54 6.40 3.49
C GLN A 144 -1.84 5.75 4.86
N ARG A 145 -1.15 6.17 5.92
CA ARG A 145 -1.30 5.61 7.27
C ARG A 145 -1.93 6.55 8.29
N CYS A 146 -2.24 7.78 7.91
CA CYS A 146 -2.80 8.79 8.82
C CYS A 146 -4.17 9.33 8.40
N ALA A 147 -4.73 8.86 7.29
CA ALA A 147 -6.01 9.30 6.75
C ALA A 147 -7.21 8.63 7.46
N GLY A 148 -7.46 8.99 8.71
CA GLY A 148 -8.53 8.41 9.53
C GLY A 148 -9.93 8.56 8.92
N HIS A 149 -10.16 9.58 8.09
CA HIS A 149 -11.41 9.81 7.35
C HIS A 149 -11.69 8.75 6.27
N MET A 150 -10.72 7.89 5.96
CA MET A 150 -10.84 6.80 4.97
C MET A 150 -10.71 5.42 5.63
N ALA A 151 -11.03 5.31 6.91
CA ALA A 151 -10.95 4.04 7.63
C ALA A 151 -11.89 2.97 7.04
N SER A 152 -11.44 1.71 7.07
CA SER A 152 -12.24 0.53 6.77
C SER A 152 -12.90 0.01 8.05
N MET A 153 -14.19 -0.31 7.99
CA MET A 153 -14.90 -0.90 9.13
C MET A 153 -14.34 -2.29 9.47
N THR A 154 -13.95 -3.07 8.48
CA THR A 154 -13.26 -4.36 8.70
C THR A 154 -12.00 -4.15 9.54
N ASP A 155 -11.14 -3.24 9.13
CA ASP A 155 -9.87 -2.93 9.81
C ASP A 155 -10.11 -2.43 11.25
N LEU A 156 -11.09 -1.55 11.45
CA LEU A 156 -11.45 -1.05 12.76
C LEU A 156 -11.93 -2.16 13.69
N THR A 157 -12.80 -3.03 13.19
CA THR A 157 -13.33 -4.18 13.92
C THR A 157 -12.22 -5.17 14.29
N GLU A 158 -11.36 -5.50 13.36
CA GLU A 158 -10.20 -6.37 13.59
C GLU A 158 -9.25 -5.79 14.63
N SER A 159 -8.97 -4.49 14.55
CA SER A 159 -8.09 -3.78 15.49
C SER A 159 -8.67 -3.82 16.91
N PHE A 160 -9.98 -3.56 17.05
CA PHE A 160 -10.66 -3.62 18.34
C PHE A 160 -10.62 -5.03 18.95
N LEU A 161 -10.96 -6.04 18.13
CA LEU A 161 -10.98 -7.43 18.60
C LEU A 161 -9.58 -7.95 18.92
N SER A 162 -8.57 -7.54 18.17
CA SER A 162 -7.16 -7.87 18.46
C SER A 162 -6.72 -7.27 19.78
N GLY A 163 -7.06 -6.01 20.06
CA GLY A 163 -6.77 -5.37 21.35
C GLY A 163 -7.48 -6.07 22.53
N LYS A 164 -8.77 -6.42 22.35
CA LYS A 164 -9.52 -7.20 23.32
C LYS A 164 -8.86 -8.56 23.62
N HIS A 165 -8.43 -9.25 22.59
CA HIS A 165 -7.75 -10.56 22.72
C HIS A 165 -6.40 -10.42 23.45
N ALA A 166 -5.63 -9.38 23.14
CA ALA A 166 -4.39 -9.09 23.86
C ALA A 166 -4.57 -8.90 25.36
N VAL A 167 -5.64 -8.21 25.77
CA VAL A 167 -5.99 -8.07 27.19
C VAL A 167 -6.34 -9.40 27.84
N VAL A 168 -7.03 -10.30 27.12
CA VAL A 168 -7.34 -11.65 27.62
C VAL A 168 -6.06 -12.46 27.81
N LEU A 169 -5.14 -12.43 26.85
CA LEU A 169 -3.83 -13.11 26.97
C LEU A 169 -3.05 -12.60 28.21
N ALA A 170 -2.97 -11.28 28.37
CA ALA A 170 -2.30 -10.67 29.51
C ALA A 170 -2.93 -11.08 30.85
N LYS A 171 -4.28 -11.11 30.92
CA LYS A 171 -5.01 -11.57 32.12
C LYS A 171 -4.70 -13.04 32.47
N ASN A 172 -4.47 -13.87 31.46
CA ASN A 172 -4.11 -15.29 31.64
C ASN A 172 -2.62 -15.50 31.96
N GLY A 173 -1.83 -14.42 32.08
CA GLY A 173 -0.40 -14.49 32.36
C GLY A 173 0.47 -14.76 31.11
N GLU A 174 -0.11 -14.72 29.94
CA GLU A 174 0.61 -14.84 28.65
C GLU A 174 1.48 -13.60 28.42
N SER A 175 2.73 -13.81 28.02
CA SER A 175 3.68 -12.74 27.74
C SER A 175 4.41 -13.00 26.43
N ALA A 176 4.97 -11.96 25.83
CA ALA A 176 5.73 -12.03 24.57
C ALA A 176 4.93 -12.68 23.41
N GLN A 177 3.61 -12.45 23.37
CA GLN A 177 2.72 -12.92 22.32
C GLN A 177 2.26 -11.76 21.45
N MET A 178 2.22 -11.97 20.14
CA MET A 178 1.55 -11.10 19.18
C MET A 178 0.21 -11.71 18.82
N VAL A 179 -0.88 -10.92 18.92
CA VAL A 179 -2.18 -11.33 18.40
C VAL A 179 -2.12 -11.37 16.90
N SER A 180 -2.58 -12.46 16.30
CA SER A 180 -2.64 -12.67 14.87
C SER A 180 -4.05 -13.01 14.41
N LEU A 181 -4.33 -12.70 13.14
CA LEU A 181 -5.58 -12.99 12.45
C LEU A 181 -5.34 -14.14 11.50
N HIS A 182 -5.94 -15.28 11.78
CA HIS A 182 -5.91 -16.42 10.89
C HIS A 182 -7.14 -16.42 10.00
N ARG A 183 -6.94 -16.13 8.71
CA ARG A 183 -8.03 -16.07 7.74
C ARG A 183 -8.53 -17.45 7.38
N LEU A 184 -9.84 -17.65 7.46
CA LEU A 184 -10.52 -18.90 7.11
C LEU A 184 -11.17 -18.86 5.71
N SER A 185 -11.74 -17.70 5.33
CA SER A 185 -12.42 -17.54 4.04
C SER A 185 -12.37 -16.08 3.56
N ASN A 186 -12.42 -15.90 2.24
CA ASN A 186 -12.53 -14.57 1.61
C ASN A 186 -13.99 -14.17 1.35
N ALA A 187 -14.88 -15.14 1.08
CA ALA A 187 -16.29 -14.88 0.76
C ALA A 187 -17.19 -16.03 1.27
N PRO A 188 -17.94 -15.84 2.36
CA PRO A 188 -17.90 -14.65 3.23
C PRO A 188 -16.54 -14.51 3.93
N TYR A 189 -16.12 -13.27 4.20
CA TYR A 189 -14.88 -13.02 4.94
C TYR A 189 -15.01 -13.50 6.38
N THR A 190 -14.18 -14.46 6.77
CA THR A 190 -14.13 -15.00 8.12
C THR A 190 -12.68 -15.20 8.56
N TYR A 191 -12.46 -15.02 9.85
CA TYR A 191 -11.15 -15.22 10.50
C TYR A 191 -11.33 -15.64 11.95
N GLU A 192 -10.27 -16.19 12.52
CA GLU A 192 -10.14 -16.43 13.95
C GLU A 192 -8.94 -15.66 14.50
N LEU A 193 -9.05 -15.29 15.79
CA LEU A 193 -7.94 -14.70 16.52
C LEU A 193 -7.06 -15.80 17.09
N SER A 194 -5.77 -15.66 16.90
CA SER A 194 -4.74 -16.52 17.47
C SER A 194 -3.59 -15.66 18.03
N ASN A 195 -2.61 -16.29 18.57
CA ASN A 195 -1.41 -15.64 19.06
C ASN A 195 -0.16 -16.39 18.59
N THR A 196 0.91 -15.65 18.40
CA THR A 196 2.20 -16.14 17.91
C THR A 196 3.30 -15.54 18.79
N PRO A 197 4.30 -16.32 19.23
CA PRO A 197 5.44 -15.79 19.96
C PRO A 197 6.10 -14.63 19.19
N VAL A 198 6.38 -13.51 19.87
CA VAL A 198 7.00 -12.33 19.24
C VAL A 198 8.34 -12.68 18.59
N SER A 199 9.09 -13.63 19.15
CA SER A 199 10.37 -14.12 18.58
C SER A 199 10.25 -14.71 17.18
N GLU A 200 9.07 -15.21 16.80
CA GLU A 200 8.84 -15.83 15.49
C GLU A 200 8.47 -14.82 14.41
N VAL A 201 8.05 -13.62 14.82
CA VAL A 201 7.54 -12.59 13.88
C VAL A 201 8.33 -11.30 13.89
N ALA A 202 9.11 -11.04 14.93
CA ALA A 202 9.93 -9.84 15.03
C ALA A 202 10.97 -9.79 13.91
N ASN A 203 11.06 -8.63 13.22
CA ASN A 203 11.95 -8.40 12.07
C ASN A 203 11.74 -9.38 10.89
N GLN A 204 10.57 -10.02 10.82
CA GLN A 204 10.17 -10.84 9.68
C GLN A 204 9.21 -10.04 8.80
N ALA A 205 9.54 -9.89 7.52
CA ALA A 205 8.62 -9.35 6.53
C ALA A 205 7.79 -10.51 5.94
N LYS A 206 6.46 -10.35 5.91
CA LYS A 206 5.60 -11.26 5.16
C LYS A 206 5.47 -10.71 3.75
N GLU A 207 6.17 -11.32 2.83
CA GLU A 207 6.13 -10.97 1.41
C GLU A 207 4.81 -11.37 0.74
N VAL A 208 4.50 -10.71 -0.38
CA VAL A 208 3.41 -11.13 -1.27
C VAL A 208 3.83 -12.43 -1.95
N PRO A 209 2.97 -13.47 -1.98
CA PRO A 209 3.27 -14.68 -2.73
C PRO A 209 3.51 -14.36 -4.20
N VAL A 210 4.65 -14.77 -4.75
CA VAL A 210 4.97 -14.51 -6.18
C VAL A 210 3.91 -15.08 -7.12
N SER A 211 3.23 -16.16 -6.72
CA SER A 211 2.10 -16.72 -7.47
C SER A 211 0.87 -15.78 -7.57
N TRP A 212 0.85 -14.71 -6.78
CA TRP A 212 -0.20 -13.68 -6.81
C TRP A 212 0.19 -12.46 -7.63
N ILE A 213 1.38 -12.49 -8.22
CA ILE A 213 1.87 -11.52 -9.20
C ILE A 213 1.70 -12.15 -10.58
N THR A 214 1.29 -11.37 -11.58
CA THR A 214 1.13 -11.88 -12.94
C THR A 214 2.49 -12.27 -13.57
N PRO A 215 2.53 -13.20 -14.53
CA PRO A 215 3.80 -13.67 -15.11
C PRO A 215 4.61 -12.58 -15.82
N ASP A 216 3.98 -11.49 -16.24
CA ASP A 216 4.61 -10.30 -16.82
C ASP A 216 5.18 -9.33 -15.78
N HIS A 217 4.96 -9.62 -14.48
CA HIS A 217 5.50 -8.90 -13.32
C HIS A 217 5.04 -7.44 -13.17
N HIS A 218 4.00 -7.04 -13.86
CA HIS A 218 3.47 -5.66 -13.78
C HIS A 218 1.99 -5.57 -13.43
N ASP A 219 1.41 -6.64 -12.87
CA ASP A 219 0.04 -6.66 -12.33
C ASP A 219 -0.11 -7.75 -11.25
N VAL A 220 -1.31 -7.87 -10.69
CA VAL A 220 -1.65 -8.86 -9.66
C VAL A 220 -2.82 -9.74 -10.11
N THR A 221 -2.87 -10.96 -9.56
CA THR A 221 -3.86 -11.98 -9.94
C THR A 221 -5.22 -11.78 -9.27
N ALA A 222 -6.21 -12.53 -9.72
CA ALA A 222 -7.54 -12.54 -9.11
C ALA A 222 -7.53 -13.00 -7.64
N GLU A 223 -6.60 -13.88 -7.26
CA GLU A 223 -6.41 -14.34 -5.88
C GLU A 223 -6.02 -13.18 -4.97
N MET A 224 -5.10 -12.31 -5.42
CA MET A 224 -4.74 -11.09 -4.69
C MET A 224 -5.94 -10.19 -4.49
N ILE A 225 -6.72 -9.94 -5.55
CA ILE A 225 -7.93 -9.11 -5.49
C ILE A 225 -8.94 -9.70 -4.50
N ALA A 226 -9.19 -11.02 -4.55
CA ALA A 226 -10.09 -11.71 -3.63
C ALA A 226 -9.61 -11.61 -2.17
N TYR A 227 -8.31 -11.67 -1.95
CA TYR A 227 -7.70 -11.49 -0.63
C TYR A 227 -7.88 -10.08 -0.09
N LEU A 228 -7.66 -9.05 -0.91
CA LEU A 228 -7.65 -7.64 -0.50
C LEU A 228 -9.06 -7.05 -0.31
N LYS A 229 -10.01 -7.46 -1.17
CA LYS A 229 -11.34 -6.84 -1.26
C LYS A 229 -12.10 -6.77 0.07
N PRO A 230 -12.18 -7.80 0.92
CA PRO A 230 -12.89 -7.72 2.19
C PRO A 230 -12.21 -6.81 3.22
N LEU A 231 -10.90 -6.57 3.11
CA LEU A 231 -10.14 -5.77 4.07
C LEU A 231 -10.42 -4.27 3.97
N VAL A 232 -10.88 -3.79 2.81
CA VAL A 232 -11.23 -2.38 2.59
C VAL A 232 -12.73 -2.12 2.80
N ALA A 233 -13.49 -3.14 3.19
CA ALA A 233 -14.95 -3.09 3.24
C ALA A 233 -15.48 -2.30 4.44
N GLY A 234 -16.65 -1.72 4.22
CA GLY A 234 -17.43 -0.99 5.21
C GLY A 234 -16.98 0.45 5.43
N GLU A 235 -17.98 1.31 5.68
CA GLU A 235 -17.78 2.74 5.89
C GLU A 235 -17.71 3.03 7.39
N VAL A 236 -16.74 3.83 7.80
CA VAL A 236 -16.62 4.37 9.15
C VAL A 236 -17.06 5.83 9.11
N PRO A 237 -18.12 6.22 9.83
CA PRO A 237 -18.51 7.61 9.95
C PRO A 237 -17.34 8.44 10.50
N THR A 238 -17.07 9.56 9.87
CA THR A 238 -16.05 10.52 10.31
C THR A 238 -16.77 11.74 10.86
N ASP A 239 -16.44 12.13 12.07
CA ASP A 239 -16.92 13.40 12.64
C ASP A 239 -16.11 14.55 12.07
N TYR A 240 -16.76 15.70 11.90
CA TYR A 240 -16.15 16.93 11.36
C TYR A 240 -16.41 18.10 12.31
N ALA A 241 -15.37 18.87 12.59
CA ALA A 241 -15.44 20.15 13.26
C ALA A 241 -14.99 21.24 12.29
N ASP A 242 -15.84 22.24 12.09
CA ASP A 242 -15.57 23.37 11.17
C ASP A 242 -15.13 22.94 9.74
N GLY A 243 -15.68 21.82 9.26
CA GLY A 243 -15.38 21.28 7.91
C GLY A 243 -14.10 20.46 7.80
N ILE A 244 -13.37 20.26 8.90
CA ILE A 244 -12.17 19.43 8.97
C ILE A 244 -12.48 18.16 9.76
N ALA A 245 -11.96 17.01 9.33
CA ALA A 245 -12.14 15.77 10.06
C ALA A 245 -11.64 15.91 11.49
N ASP A 246 -12.49 15.59 12.44
CA ASP A 246 -12.16 15.65 13.86
C ASP A 246 -11.52 14.35 14.33
N TYR A 247 -10.48 14.47 15.14
CA TYR A 247 -9.72 13.34 15.66
C TYR A 247 -9.78 13.31 17.19
N LEU A 248 -9.92 12.12 17.75
CA LEU A 248 -9.89 11.95 19.20
C LEU A 248 -8.55 12.45 19.78
N ASP A 249 -8.62 13.41 20.70
CA ASP A 249 -7.45 13.84 21.45
C ASP A 249 -7.06 12.79 22.50
N VAL A 250 -5.96 12.09 22.23
CA VAL A 250 -5.38 11.10 23.15
C VAL A 250 -4.23 11.65 24.00
N SER A 251 -3.97 12.95 23.94
CA SER A 251 -2.85 13.58 24.65
C SER A 251 -2.94 13.40 26.19
N HIS A 252 -4.16 13.31 26.72
CA HIS A 252 -4.40 13.05 28.16
C HIS A 252 -3.95 11.64 28.57
N LEU A 253 -3.99 10.64 27.68
CA LEU A 253 -3.55 9.28 27.96
C LEU A 253 -2.03 9.20 28.10
N THR A 254 -1.31 9.95 27.28
CA THR A 254 0.17 10.00 27.34
C THR A 254 0.67 10.69 28.62
N LYS A 255 -0.08 11.66 29.17
CA LYS A 255 0.23 12.32 30.46
C LYS A 255 0.08 11.38 31.65
N VAL A 256 -0.77 10.36 31.56
CA VAL A 256 -0.98 9.39 32.66
C VAL A 256 0.12 8.35 32.71
N TYR A 257 0.66 7.97 31.53
CA TYR A 257 1.64 6.89 31.38
C TYR A 257 3.03 7.37 30.93
N GLY A 258 3.15 8.63 30.54
CA GLY A 258 4.41 9.22 30.08
C GLY A 258 5.15 9.90 31.24
N LYS A 259 6.20 9.26 31.71
CA LYS A 259 7.32 9.96 32.33
C LYS A 259 8.41 10.10 31.30
#